data_7186d4fff51051ee21188b87aabff297
#
_entry.id   7186d4fff51051ee21188b87aabff297
#
_cell.length_a   1.000
_cell.length_b   1.000
_cell.length_c   1.000
_cell.angle_alpha   90.00
_cell.angle_beta   90.00
_cell.angle_gamma   90.00
#
_symmetry.space_group_name_H-M   'P 1'
#
loop_
_entity.id
_entity.type
_entity.pdbx_description
1 polymer ?
#
loop_
_entity_poly.entity_id
_entity_poly.type
_entity_poly.pdbx_seq_one_letter_code
_entity_poly.pdbx_strand_id
1 'polypeptide(L)'
;VITSNFGRRWGRHHQGLDIKVYIGDTIRAAFSGKVRVVKYDGNGYGKYIVIRHSNGLETIYGHLSKQIVSVNQTVRAGQPIGLGGNTGRSTGSHLHFETRLCGVALNPALFFDFRNQDITGDHYGIHLISRRPITQTSLVIHLVQRLMLKAERFSIIRLPMVKP
;
A
#
# COMPACT_ATOMS: atom_id res chain seq x y z
N VAL A 1 -4.20 10.64 -9.29
CA VAL A 1 -3.33 10.40 -10.46
C VAL A 1 -2.05 9.70 -10.00
N ILE A 2 -1.66 8.58 -10.66
CA ILE A 2 -0.37 7.91 -10.47
C ILE A 2 0.71 8.77 -11.12
N THR A 3 1.76 9.09 -10.38
CA THR A 3 2.92 9.86 -10.86
C THR A 3 4.13 8.97 -11.15
N SER A 4 4.19 7.76 -10.56
CA SER A 4 5.23 6.79 -10.86
C SER A 4 4.74 5.36 -10.64
N ASN A 5 5.03 4.49 -11.60
CA ASN A 5 4.61 3.09 -11.59
C ASN A 5 5.56 2.19 -10.79
N PHE A 6 5.02 1.04 -10.35
CA PHE A 6 5.79 -0.08 -9.82
C PHE A 6 6.72 -0.68 -10.88
N GLY A 7 7.92 -1.15 -10.46
CA GLY A 7 8.83 -1.89 -11.31
C GLY A 7 10.16 -1.16 -11.58
N ARG A 8 10.89 -1.60 -12.60
CA ARG A 8 12.22 -1.06 -12.93
C ARG A 8 12.12 0.36 -13.51
N ARG A 9 12.89 1.28 -12.93
CA ARG A 9 13.09 2.64 -13.45
C ARG A 9 14.53 3.12 -13.16
N TRP A 10 15.22 3.66 -14.16
CA TRP A 10 16.57 4.25 -14.00
C TRP A 10 17.55 3.36 -13.22
N GLY A 11 17.62 2.06 -13.55
CA GLY A 11 18.52 1.10 -12.91
C GLY A 11 18.11 0.65 -11.49
N ARG A 12 16.99 1.14 -10.94
CA ARG A 12 16.46 0.77 -9.62
C ARG A 12 15.06 0.14 -9.76
N HIS A 13 14.68 -0.66 -8.75
CA HIS A 13 13.34 -1.21 -8.65
C HIS A 13 12.47 -0.37 -7.70
N HIS A 14 11.36 0.17 -8.22
CA HIS A 14 10.36 0.88 -7.43
C HIS A 14 9.38 -0.14 -6.84
N GLN A 15 9.33 -0.25 -5.53
CA GLN A 15 8.57 -1.30 -4.81
C GLN A 15 7.10 -0.94 -4.58
N GLY A 16 6.64 0.21 -5.07
CA GLY A 16 5.29 0.70 -4.89
C GLY A 16 4.79 1.51 -6.07
N LEU A 17 3.73 2.25 -5.83
CA LEU A 17 3.20 3.31 -6.70
C LEU A 17 3.35 4.65 -6.01
N ASP A 18 3.72 5.68 -6.77
CA ASP A 18 3.65 7.06 -6.28
C ASP A 18 2.35 7.69 -6.76
N ILE A 19 1.56 8.20 -5.83
CA ILE A 19 0.24 8.76 -6.06
C ILE A 19 0.29 10.24 -5.70
N LYS A 20 -0.15 11.12 -6.61
CA LYS A 20 -0.20 12.56 -6.36
C LYS A 20 -1.12 12.86 -5.18
N VAL A 21 -0.56 13.52 -4.18
CA VAL A 21 -1.27 14.11 -3.05
C VAL A 21 -0.66 15.47 -2.73
N TYR A 22 -1.41 16.33 -2.05
CA TYR A 22 -0.89 17.57 -1.48
C TYR A 22 -0.53 17.38 -0.02
N ILE A 23 0.35 18.25 0.48
CA ILE A 23 0.67 18.27 1.90
C ILE A 23 -0.60 18.57 2.70
N GLY A 24 -0.93 17.68 3.66
CA GLY A 24 -2.15 17.78 4.46
C GLY A 24 -3.34 16.98 3.95
N ASP A 25 -3.30 16.47 2.72
CA ASP A 25 -4.35 15.55 2.23
C ASP A 25 -4.51 14.34 3.15
N THR A 26 -5.75 13.98 3.43
CA THR A 26 -6.04 12.84 4.31
C THR A 26 -5.69 11.51 3.64
N ILE A 27 -4.74 10.78 4.22
CA ILE A 27 -4.40 9.43 3.81
C ILE A 27 -5.19 8.42 4.64
N ARG A 28 -5.80 7.44 3.96
CA ARG A 28 -6.70 6.45 4.56
C ARG A 28 -6.16 5.04 4.40
N ALA A 29 -6.50 4.16 5.36
CA ALA A 29 -6.18 2.74 5.28
C ALA A 29 -6.89 2.09 4.09
N ALA A 30 -6.16 1.39 3.24
CA ALA A 30 -6.71 0.69 2.08
C ALA A 30 -7.64 -0.47 2.48
N PHE A 31 -7.27 -1.20 3.53
CA PHE A 31 -8.04 -2.31 4.09
C PHE A 31 -8.04 -2.25 5.61
N SER A 32 -9.01 -2.92 6.24
CA SER A 32 -9.03 -3.13 7.68
C SER A 32 -7.83 -3.96 8.12
N GLY A 33 -7.20 -3.62 9.25
CA GLY A 33 -6.01 -4.32 9.73
C GLY A 33 -5.46 -3.77 11.03
N LYS A 34 -4.27 -4.24 11.39
CA LYS A 34 -3.54 -3.79 12.58
C LYS A 34 -2.29 -3.02 12.16
N VAL A 35 -2.12 -1.84 12.71
CA VAL A 35 -0.93 -1.01 12.50
C VAL A 35 0.28 -1.72 13.10
N ARG A 36 1.26 -2.05 12.26
CA ARG A 36 2.48 -2.78 12.64
C ARG A 36 3.65 -1.85 12.88
N VAL A 37 3.77 -0.81 12.07
CA VAL A 37 4.90 0.13 12.13
C VAL A 37 4.38 1.56 12.00
N VAL A 38 4.89 2.45 12.84
CA VAL A 38 4.77 3.90 12.74
C VAL A 38 6.16 4.45 13.02
N LYS A 39 6.91 4.85 11.98
CA LYS A 39 8.32 5.26 12.10
C LYS A 39 8.67 6.40 11.15
N TYR A 40 9.89 6.91 11.30
CA TYR A 40 10.54 7.84 10.40
C TYR A 40 11.84 7.23 9.87
N ASP A 41 12.01 7.28 8.54
CA ASP A 41 13.22 6.90 7.82
C ASP A 41 13.64 8.05 6.88
N GLY A 42 14.60 8.85 7.30
CA GLY A 42 15.02 10.04 6.58
C GLY A 42 15.65 9.76 5.21
N ASN A 43 16.23 8.58 5.02
CA ASN A 43 16.91 8.19 3.77
C ASN A 43 16.03 7.35 2.84
N GLY A 44 14.80 7.05 3.23
CA GLY A 44 13.85 6.23 2.50
C GLY A 44 12.44 6.79 2.56
N TYR A 45 11.56 6.09 3.26
CA TYR A 45 10.11 6.36 3.30
C TYR A 45 9.67 7.66 3.98
N GLY A 46 10.58 8.38 4.66
CA GLY A 46 10.18 9.50 5.51
C GLY A 46 9.32 9.03 6.68
N LYS A 47 8.29 9.78 7.03
CA LYS A 47 7.27 9.31 7.96
C LYS A 47 6.41 8.29 7.23
N TYR A 48 6.34 7.06 7.78
CA TYR A 48 5.61 5.97 7.15
C TYR A 48 4.85 5.11 8.14
N ILE A 49 3.83 4.45 7.62
CA ILE A 49 2.95 3.52 8.35
C ILE A 49 2.94 2.20 7.60
N VAL A 50 2.99 1.08 8.34
CA VAL A 50 2.73 -0.26 7.80
C VAL A 50 1.52 -0.83 8.51
N ILE A 51 0.54 -1.31 7.73
CA ILE A 51 -0.66 -1.99 8.23
C ILE A 51 -0.61 -3.42 7.75
N ARG A 52 -0.77 -4.37 8.69
CA ARG A 52 -0.94 -5.80 8.38
C ARG A 52 -2.43 -6.14 8.39
N HIS A 53 -2.85 -6.81 7.34
CA HIS A 53 -4.22 -7.26 7.13
C HIS A 53 -4.39 -8.73 7.54
N SER A 54 -5.63 -9.18 7.76
CA SER A 54 -5.94 -10.53 8.27
C SER A 54 -5.45 -11.67 7.39
N ASN A 55 -5.26 -11.41 6.10
CA ASN A 55 -4.76 -12.34 5.09
C ASN A 55 -3.23 -12.36 4.93
N GLY A 56 -2.50 -11.64 5.78
CA GLY A 56 -1.05 -11.53 5.73
C GLY A 56 -0.49 -10.50 4.74
N LEU A 57 -1.37 -9.85 3.94
CA LEU A 57 -0.97 -8.70 3.13
C LEU A 57 -0.55 -7.55 4.04
N GLU A 58 0.44 -6.78 3.62
CA GLU A 58 0.82 -5.52 4.25
C GLU A 58 0.69 -4.37 3.26
N THR A 59 0.19 -3.23 3.74
CA THR A 59 0.20 -1.98 2.99
C THR A 59 1.11 -0.98 3.66
N ILE A 60 1.90 -0.24 2.85
CA ILE A 60 2.86 0.76 3.31
C ILE A 60 2.46 2.12 2.75
N TYR A 61 2.50 3.12 3.61
CA TYR A 61 2.15 4.51 3.31
C TYR A 61 3.34 5.39 3.67
N GLY A 62 4.08 5.84 2.67
CA GLY A 62 5.32 6.64 2.83
C GLY A 62 5.15 8.11 2.53
N HIS A 63 6.20 8.88 2.86
CA HIS A 63 6.37 10.31 2.65
C HIS A 63 5.32 11.21 3.35
N LEU A 64 4.71 10.70 4.44
CA LEU A 64 3.67 11.41 5.18
C LEU A 64 4.24 12.68 5.86
N SER A 65 3.41 13.71 5.99
CA SER A 65 3.70 14.88 6.85
C SER A 65 3.37 14.57 8.30
N LYS A 66 2.33 13.78 8.55
CA LYS A 66 1.87 13.40 9.90
C LYS A 66 1.31 11.97 9.90
N GLN A 67 1.63 11.22 10.94
CA GLN A 67 1.04 9.93 11.28
C GLN A 67 0.03 10.19 12.41
N ILE A 68 -1.21 9.68 12.30
CA ILE A 68 -2.30 9.93 13.27
C ILE A 68 -2.80 8.65 13.94
N VAL A 69 -2.06 7.55 13.75
CA VAL A 69 -2.31 6.24 14.37
C VAL A 69 -1.08 5.76 15.13
N SER A 70 -1.28 4.82 16.04
CA SER A 70 -0.23 4.23 16.87
C SER A 70 0.01 2.76 16.51
N VAL A 71 1.22 2.26 16.82
CA VAL A 71 1.54 0.83 16.68
C VAL A 71 0.56 -0.01 17.50
N ASN A 72 0.17 -1.15 16.96
CA ASN A 72 -0.85 -2.07 17.49
C ASN A 72 -2.30 -1.58 17.43
N GLN A 73 -2.57 -0.34 16.98
CA GLN A 73 -3.93 0.12 16.76
C GLN A 73 -4.61 -0.69 15.65
N THR A 74 -5.86 -1.10 15.90
CA THR A 74 -6.72 -1.65 14.84
C THR A 74 -7.36 -0.52 14.07
N VAL A 75 -7.33 -0.58 12.76
CA VAL A 75 -7.93 0.39 11.85
C VAL A 75 -8.91 -0.30 10.91
N ARG A 76 -9.96 0.41 10.56
CA ARG A 76 -10.91 -0.01 9.52
C ARG A 76 -10.46 0.53 8.17
N ALA A 77 -10.84 -0.16 7.14
CA ALA A 77 -10.68 0.32 5.80
C ALA A 77 -11.37 1.69 5.63
N GLY A 78 -10.71 2.61 4.88
CA GLY A 78 -11.16 3.99 4.74
C GLY A 78 -10.90 4.89 5.96
N GLN A 79 -10.44 4.35 7.10
CA GLN A 79 -10.12 5.15 8.28
C GLN A 79 -8.93 6.06 8.01
N PRO A 80 -8.97 7.36 8.40
CA PRO A 80 -7.82 8.24 8.37
C PRO A 80 -6.65 7.68 9.20
N ILE A 81 -5.44 7.65 8.63
CA ILE A 81 -4.23 7.12 9.27
C ILE A 81 -3.06 8.10 9.26
N GLY A 82 -3.08 9.09 8.36
CA GLY A 82 -2.02 10.08 8.24
C GLY A 82 -2.40 11.22 7.31
N LEU A 83 -1.45 12.11 7.11
CA LEU A 83 -1.57 13.24 6.19
C LEU A 83 -0.48 13.15 5.13
N GLY A 84 -0.82 13.48 3.89
CA GLY A 84 0.09 13.58 2.76
C GLY A 84 1.25 14.53 3.03
N GLY A 85 2.40 14.26 2.45
CA GLY A 85 3.59 15.03 2.72
C GLY A 85 4.67 14.90 1.65
N ASN A 86 5.90 15.26 2.05
CA ASN A 86 7.11 15.21 1.22
C ASN A 86 8.34 14.88 2.09
N THR A 87 8.20 13.97 3.07
CA THR A 87 9.26 13.62 4.00
C THR A 87 10.13 12.45 3.49
N GLY A 88 11.36 12.34 3.99
CA GLY A 88 12.31 11.31 3.55
C GLY A 88 12.89 11.60 2.17
N ARG A 89 13.22 10.53 1.42
CA ARG A 89 13.80 10.65 0.07
C ARG A 89 12.69 10.89 -0.95
N SER A 90 12.21 12.12 -1.05
CA SER A 90 11.15 12.55 -1.94
C SER A 90 11.49 13.88 -2.60
N THR A 91 11.18 14.04 -3.88
CA THR A 91 11.44 15.23 -4.68
C THR A 91 10.22 16.13 -4.84
N GLY A 92 9.06 15.71 -4.35
CA GLY A 92 7.80 16.45 -4.43
C GLY A 92 6.70 15.73 -3.68
N SER A 93 5.64 16.45 -3.31
CA SER A 93 4.55 15.89 -2.51
C SER A 93 3.83 14.75 -3.24
N HIS A 94 3.89 13.55 -2.67
CA HIS A 94 3.21 12.34 -3.14
C HIS A 94 3.04 11.33 -2.00
N LEU A 95 2.12 10.40 -2.17
CA LEU A 95 2.02 9.19 -1.34
C LEU A 95 2.78 8.07 -2.06
N HIS A 96 3.82 7.54 -1.42
CA HIS A 96 4.41 6.27 -1.81
C HIS A 96 3.61 5.14 -1.20
N PHE A 97 2.96 4.32 -2.04
CA PHE A 97 2.06 3.26 -1.62
C PHE A 97 2.55 1.89 -2.10
N GLU A 98 2.71 0.95 -1.15
CA GLU A 98 3.12 -0.42 -1.46
C GLU A 98 2.09 -1.44 -0.97
N THR A 99 2.06 -2.58 -1.66
CA THR A 99 1.47 -3.82 -1.20
C THR A 99 2.55 -4.88 -1.08
N ARG A 100 2.61 -5.59 0.05
CA ARG A 100 3.58 -6.67 0.29
C ARG A 100 2.90 -7.91 0.81
N LEU A 101 3.41 -9.07 0.40
CA LEU A 101 3.04 -10.37 0.96
C LEU A 101 4.32 -11.11 1.36
N CYS A 102 4.40 -11.53 2.62
CA CYS A 102 5.61 -12.18 3.18
C CYS A 102 6.90 -11.40 2.88
N GLY A 103 6.85 -10.06 2.94
CA GLY A 103 7.98 -9.17 2.66
C GLY A 103 8.26 -8.88 1.17
N VAL A 104 7.63 -9.63 0.25
CA VAL A 104 7.78 -9.42 -1.20
C VAL A 104 6.84 -8.32 -1.66
N ALA A 105 7.39 -7.31 -2.34
CA ALA A 105 6.61 -6.23 -2.91
C ALA A 105 5.81 -6.73 -4.13
N LEU A 106 4.52 -6.42 -4.14
CA LEU A 106 3.60 -6.71 -5.23
C LEU A 106 3.16 -5.38 -5.88
N ASN A 107 2.87 -5.43 -7.18
CA ASN A 107 2.36 -4.24 -7.87
C ASN A 107 0.97 -3.86 -7.33
N PRO A 108 0.80 -2.68 -6.69
CA PRO A 108 -0.51 -2.29 -6.15
C PRO A 108 -1.60 -2.18 -7.22
N ALA A 109 -1.25 -1.92 -8.49
CA ALA A 109 -2.22 -1.84 -9.58
C ALA A 109 -2.90 -3.20 -9.89
N LEU A 110 -2.42 -4.31 -9.31
CA LEU A 110 -3.11 -5.61 -9.37
C LEU A 110 -4.33 -5.66 -8.45
N PHE A 111 -4.37 -4.84 -7.40
CA PHE A 111 -5.42 -4.86 -6.38
C PHE A 111 -6.36 -3.66 -6.49
N PHE A 112 -5.87 -2.54 -7.04
CA PHE A 112 -6.59 -1.26 -7.03
C PHE A 112 -6.68 -0.66 -8.43
N ASP A 113 -7.88 -0.28 -8.83
CA ASP A 113 -8.13 0.60 -9.96
C ASP A 113 -8.06 2.06 -9.49
N PHE A 114 -6.88 2.66 -9.62
CA PHE A 114 -6.65 4.04 -9.19
C PHE A 114 -7.36 5.08 -10.07
N ARG A 115 -7.87 4.71 -11.25
CA ARG A 115 -8.63 5.60 -12.12
C ARG A 115 -10.06 5.72 -11.60
N ASN A 116 -10.71 4.59 -11.34
CA ASN A 116 -12.08 4.52 -10.87
C ASN A 116 -12.18 4.59 -9.33
N GLN A 117 -11.03 4.62 -8.63
CA GLN A 117 -10.93 4.64 -7.17
C GLN A 117 -11.65 3.44 -6.53
N ASP A 118 -11.50 2.28 -7.13
CA ASP A 118 -12.10 1.02 -6.73
C ASP A 118 -11.06 -0.10 -6.67
N ILE A 119 -11.49 -1.28 -6.32
CA ILE A 119 -10.67 -2.49 -6.37
C ILE A 119 -10.86 -3.18 -7.72
N THR A 120 -9.84 -3.91 -8.18
CA THR A 120 -9.87 -4.59 -9.48
C THR A 120 -10.69 -5.89 -9.46
N GLY A 121 -11.09 -6.39 -8.28
CA GLY A 121 -11.92 -7.60 -8.13
C GLY A 121 -12.19 -7.96 -6.66
N ASP A 122 -13.18 -8.81 -6.45
CA ASP A 122 -13.61 -9.25 -5.10
C ASP A 122 -12.70 -10.35 -4.53
N HIS A 123 -11.95 -11.04 -5.38
CA HIS A 123 -11.04 -12.13 -5.04
C HIS A 123 -9.74 -12.02 -5.82
N TYR A 124 -8.61 -12.23 -5.16
CA TYR A 124 -7.28 -12.22 -5.78
C TYR A 124 -6.60 -13.55 -5.57
N GLY A 125 -6.27 -14.23 -6.68
CA GLY A 125 -5.39 -15.39 -6.71
C GLY A 125 -3.99 -14.97 -7.14
N ILE A 126 -2.97 -15.28 -6.34
CA ILE A 126 -1.57 -15.07 -6.73
C ILE A 126 -1.04 -16.41 -7.26
N HIS A 127 -0.92 -16.53 -8.59
CA HIS A 127 -0.21 -17.62 -9.22
C HIS A 127 1.26 -17.24 -9.41
N LEU A 128 2.12 -17.80 -8.57
CA LEU A 128 3.57 -17.73 -8.80
C LEU A 128 3.97 -18.93 -9.67
N ILE A 129 4.14 -18.68 -10.96
CA ILE A 129 4.72 -19.68 -11.87
C ILE A 129 6.23 -19.67 -11.60
N SER A 130 6.69 -20.57 -10.71
CA SER A 130 8.11 -20.85 -10.54
C SER A 130 8.56 -21.83 -11.61
N ARG A 131 9.50 -21.42 -12.46
CA ARG A 131 10.23 -22.31 -13.37
C ARG A 131 11.38 -23.06 -12.67
N ARG A 132 11.45 -23.06 -11.34
CA ARG A 132 12.48 -23.74 -10.53
C ARG A 132 11.85 -24.82 -9.65
N PRO A 133 12.58 -25.88 -9.32
CA PRO A 133 12.05 -26.96 -8.48
C PRO A 133 11.65 -26.45 -7.10
N ILE A 134 10.62 -27.08 -6.55
CA ILE A 134 9.91 -26.74 -5.31
C ILE A 134 10.89 -26.76 -4.14
N THR A 135 11.29 -25.58 -3.66
CA THR A 135 11.95 -25.38 -2.37
C THR A 135 10.88 -25.03 -1.32
N GLN A 136 11.24 -25.08 -0.03
CA GLN A 136 10.31 -24.79 1.10
C GLN A 136 9.52 -23.48 0.95
N THR A 137 10.03 -22.51 0.22
CA THR A 137 9.34 -21.24 -0.12
C THR A 137 8.06 -21.47 -0.93
N SER A 138 8.00 -22.51 -1.75
CA SER A 138 6.84 -22.87 -2.57
C SER A 138 5.66 -23.38 -1.72
N LEU A 139 5.93 -24.01 -0.57
CA LEU A 139 4.91 -24.55 0.33
C LEU A 139 4.14 -23.42 1.06
N VAL A 140 4.86 -22.37 1.46
CA VAL A 140 4.27 -21.16 2.11
C VAL A 140 3.33 -20.45 1.15
N ILE A 141 3.68 -20.38 -0.12
CA ILE A 141 2.88 -19.74 -1.17
C ILE A 141 1.58 -20.51 -1.46
N HIS A 142 1.62 -21.85 -1.44
CA HIS A 142 0.42 -22.69 -1.62
C HIS A 142 -0.57 -22.57 -0.44
N LEU A 143 -0.08 -22.36 0.78
CA LEU A 143 -0.92 -22.14 1.96
C LEU A 143 -1.63 -20.79 1.92
N VAL A 144 -1.01 -19.78 1.32
CA VAL A 144 -1.55 -18.42 1.16
C VAL A 144 -2.63 -18.33 0.08
N GLN A 145 -2.67 -19.27 -0.88
CA GLN A 145 -3.69 -19.33 -1.93
C GLN A 145 -5.13 -19.52 -1.40
N ARG A 146 -5.32 -19.91 -0.12
CA ARG A 146 -6.64 -20.07 0.51
C ARG A 146 -7.13 -18.85 1.29
N LEU A 147 -6.33 -17.79 1.41
CA LEU A 147 -6.73 -16.57 2.13
C LEU A 147 -7.39 -15.59 1.15
N MET A 148 -8.70 -15.70 1.02
CA MET A 148 -9.55 -14.80 0.25
C MET A 148 -9.65 -13.44 0.95
N LEU A 149 -9.29 -12.36 0.26
CA LEU A 149 -9.62 -11.00 0.64
C LEU A 149 -11.08 -10.74 0.26
N LYS A 150 -11.96 -10.59 1.24
CA LYS A 150 -13.27 -9.97 1.03
C LYS A 150 -13.02 -8.46 0.97
N ALA A 151 -13.11 -7.90 -0.22
CA ALA A 151 -12.86 -6.48 -0.43
C ALA A 151 -14.08 -5.68 0.02
N GLU A 152 -13.86 -4.74 0.93
CA GLU A 152 -14.82 -3.69 1.27
C GLU A 152 -14.56 -2.49 0.35
N ARG A 153 -15.58 -1.81 -0.17
CA ARG A 153 -15.48 -0.67 -1.10
C ARG A 153 -14.59 0.44 -0.52
N PHE A 154 -13.57 0.93 -1.26
CA PHE A 154 -12.62 1.90 -0.72
C PHE A 154 -12.19 3.00 -1.68
N SER A 155 -12.01 4.17 -1.05
CA SER A 155 -11.23 5.29 -1.55
C SER A 155 -9.99 5.49 -0.66
N ILE A 156 -8.80 5.24 -1.17
CA ILE A 156 -7.53 5.52 -0.47
C ILE A 156 -7.34 7.03 -0.28
N ILE A 157 -7.92 7.82 -1.19
CA ILE A 157 -7.89 9.28 -1.18
C ILE A 157 -9.30 9.76 -1.54
N ARG A 158 -10.00 10.37 -0.59
CA ARG A 158 -11.22 11.13 -0.90
C ARG A 158 -10.77 12.54 -1.29
N LEU A 159 -10.68 12.82 -2.58
CA LEU A 159 -10.56 14.18 -3.06
C LEU A 159 -11.86 14.92 -2.71
N PRO A 160 -11.80 16.17 -2.22
CA PRO A 160 -13.00 16.99 -2.08
C PRO A 160 -13.64 17.12 -3.47
N MET A 161 -14.92 16.79 -3.56
CA MET A 161 -15.70 17.07 -4.77
C MET A 161 -15.64 18.59 -5.00
N VAL A 162 -15.01 19.00 -6.08
CA VAL A 162 -15.19 20.36 -6.59
C VAL A 162 -16.66 20.43 -7.01
N LYS A 163 -17.46 21.21 -6.26
CA LYS A 163 -18.81 21.54 -6.70
C LYS A 163 -18.71 22.35 -7.98
N PRO A 164 -19.59 22.11 -8.94
CA PRO A 164 -19.65 22.88 -10.18
C PRO A 164 -19.90 24.36 -9.92
#